data_791de30c6fa19ae152c35672f2a09741
#
_entry.id   791de30c6fa19ae152c35672f2a09741
#
_cell.length_a   1.000
_cell.length_b   1.000
_cell.length_c   1.000
_cell.angle_alpha   90.00
_cell.angle_beta   90.00
_cell.angle_gamma   90.00
#
_symmetry.space_group_name_H-M   'P 1'
#
loop_
_entity.id
_entity.type
_entity.pdbx_description
1 polymer ?
#
loop_
_entity_poly.entity_id
_entity_poly.type
_entity_poly.pdbx_seq_one_letter_code
_entity_poly.pdbx_strand_id
1 'polypeptide(L)'
;IIVRPKDFGTVDVEPEPDASDAANTQFRNAVWGLYEAPAREKMWQGGFVNPVESYTTLVDYGQVRVANGQQGSRSNSTKLYTIPGEPCRAPANGVVVLAAELALTGNTVVIDHGCGMRSYLYGLQTLSVSAGQSVEKGQAVGVLGEELTMDFKLGSKSVNPWMLFQTSGGLFWKENG
;
A
#
# COMPACT_ATOMS: atom_id res chain seq x y z
N ILE A 1 -19.63 15.14 16.45
CA ILE A 1 -19.27 14.12 15.42
C ILE A 1 -19.60 12.76 16.02
N ILE A 2 -20.52 12.00 15.41
CA ILE A 2 -20.84 10.64 15.85
C ILE A 2 -19.98 9.70 15.02
N VAL A 3 -18.97 9.08 15.64
CA VAL A 3 -18.18 8.04 15.02
C VAL A 3 -18.94 6.71 15.20
N ARG A 4 -19.40 6.12 14.10
CA ARG A 4 -20.02 4.80 14.14
C ARG A 4 -18.92 3.74 13.99
N PRO A 5 -18.87 2.72 14.86
CA PRO A 5 -17.96 1.60 14.68
C PRO A 5 -18.30 0.89 13.35
N LYS A 6 -17.28 0.61 12.53
CA LYS A 6 -17.41 -0.23 11.34
C LYS A 6 -16.94 -1.64 11.69
N ASP A 7 -17.77 -2.63 11.44
CA ASP A 7 -17.35 -4.02 11.44
C ASP A 7 -16.68 -4.32 10.10
N PHE A 8 -15.40 -4.71 10.15
CA PHE A 8 -14.63 -5.10 8.99
C PHE A 8 -14.66 -6.61 8.74
N GLY A 9 -15.26 -7.38 9.66
CA GLY A 9 -15.33 -8.84 9.59
C GLY A 9 -13.99 -9.53 9.83
N THR A 10 -14.01 -10.83 9.58
CA THR A 10 -12.85 -11.73 9.68
C THR A 10 -12.53 -12.31 8.30
N VAL A 11 -11.30 -12.79 8.13
CA VAL A 11 -10.85 -13.53 6.95
C VAL A 11 -9.97 -14.68 7.39
N ASP A 12 -10.26 -15.88 6.88
CA ASP A 12 -9.40 -17.04 7.08
C ASP A 12 -8.17 -16.92 6.19
N VAL A 13 -7.00 -17.12 6.76
CA VAL A 13 -5.71 -17.07 6.08
C VAL A 13 -4.89 -18.31 6.39
N GLU A 14 -4.08 -18.74 5.44
CA GLU A 14 -3.05 -19.75 5.73
C GLU A 14 -1.98 -19.14 6.67
N PRO A 15 -1.47 -19.92 7.63
CA PRO A 15 -0.38 -19.48 8.49
C PRO A 15 0.85 -19.15 7.63
N GLU A 16 1.34 -17.93 7.72
CA GLU A 16 2.61 -17.56 7.09
C GLU A 16 3.76 -17.99 8.02
N PRO A 17 4.86 -18.54 7.47
CA PRO A 17 6.02 -18.87 8.27
C PRO A 17 6.64 -17.61 8.89
N ASP A 18 7.21 -17.75 10.07
CA ASP A 18 7.90 -16.64 10.72
C ASP A 18 9.07 -16.16 9.85
N ALA A 19 9.10 -14.86 9.62
CA ALA A 19 10.22 -14.25 8.91
C ALA A 19 11.49 -14.29 9.74
N SER A 20 12.63 -14.52 9.08
CA SER A 20 13.92 -14.51 9.76
C SER A 20 14.24 -13.14 10.36
N ASP A 21 15.05 -13.11 11.44
CA ASP A 21 15.51 -11.85 12.05
C ASP A 21 16.25 -10.96 11.05
N ALA A 22 16.98 -11.56 10.12
CA ALA A 22 17.68 -10.83 9.06
C ALA A 22 16.70 -10.14 8.09
N ALA A 23 15.63 -10.84 7.66
CA ALA A 23 14.61 -10.27 6.79
C ALA A 23 13.84 -9.13 7.49
N ASN A 24 13.48 -9.33 8.76
CA ASN A 24 12.85 -8.30 9.59
C ASN A 24 13.75 -7.07 9.78
N THR A 25 15.04 -7.28 9.97
CA THR A 25 16.01 -6.19 10.14
C THR A 25 16.21 -5.42 8.82
N GLN A 26 16.33 -6.13 7.69
CA GLN A 26 16.41 -5.51 6.38
C GLN A 26 15.17 -4.62 6.12
N PHE A 27 13.98 -5.15 6.35
CA PHE A 27 12.73 -4.41 6.17
C PHE A 27 12.68 -3.15 7.06
N ARG A 28 13.01 -3.28 8.34
CA ARG A 28 13.06 -2.14 9.27
C ARG A 28 14.01 -1.05 8.77
N ASN A 29 15.21 -1.42 8.37
CA ASN A 29 16.21 -0.46 7.89
C ASN A 29 15.78 0.25 6.61
N ALA A 30 15.07 -0.44 5.71
CA ALA A 30 14.59 0.13 4.45
C ALA A 30 13.35 1.01 4.62
N VAL A 31 12.43 0.65 5.52
CA VAL A 31 11.06 1.18 5.53
C VAL A 31 10.79 2.09 6.72
N TRP A 32 11.34 1.80 7.92
CA TRP A 32 10.99 2.57 9.12
C TRP A 32 11.41 4.04 9.06
N GLY A 33 12.58 4.32 8.48
CA GLY A 33 13.04 5.70 8.29
C GLY A 33 12.08 6.55 7.45
N LEU A 34 11.30 5.91 6.58
CA LEU A 34 10.32 6.60 5.75
C LEU A 34 9.11 7.10 6.56
N TYR A 35 8.77 6.43 7.68
CA TYR A 35 7.63 6.85 8.50
C TYR A 35 7.84 8.21 9.18
N GLU A 36 9.08 8.52 9.52
CA GLU A 36 9.48 9.76 10.21
C GLU A 36 10.09 10.80 9.25
N ALA A 37 10.24 10.43 7.95
CA ALA A 37 10.80 11.36 6.97
C ALA A 37 9.92 12.62 6.85
N PRO A 38 10.54 13.81 6.75
CA PRO A 38 9.82 15.07 6.62
C PRO A 38 8.78 15.01 5.49
N ALA A 39 7.61 15.57 5.75
CA ALA A 39 6.57 15.66 4.74
C ALA A 39 6.99 16.64 3.63
N ARG A 40 6.88 16.20 2.38
CA ARG A 40 7.04 17.06 1.20
C ARG A 40 5.78 17.88 0.97
N GLU A 41 5.84 18.85 0.06
CA GLU A 41 4.65 19.52 -0.45
C GLU A 41 3.73 18.53 -1.15
N LYS A 42 2.43 18.84 -1.18
CA LYS A 42 1.41 18.02 -1.85
C LYS A 42 1.71 17.90 -3.34
N MET A 43 1.77 16.68 -3.87
CA MET A 43 2.07 16.41 -5.27
C MET A 43 0.88 15.84 -6.07
N TRP A 44 -0.22 15.46 -5.41
CA TRP A 44 -1.39 14.89 -6.08
C TRP A 44 -2.50 15.92 -6.30
N GLN A 45 -3.34 15.64 -7.29
CA GLN A 45 -4.60 16.38 -7.55
C GLN A 45 -5.75 15.37 -7.63
N GLY A 46 -6.91 15.71 -7.07
CA GLY A 46 -8.07 14.83 -7.00
C GLY A 46 -7.83 13.57 -6.17
N GLY A 47 -8.61 12.53 -6.40
CA GLY A 47 -8.47 11.23 -5.74
C GLY A 47 -7.30 10.41 -6.30
N PHE A 48 -6.91 9.40 -5.53
CA PHE A 48 -5.97 8.38 -5.97
C PHE A 48 -6.66 7.38 -6.91
N VAL A 49 -5.88 6.65 -7.70
CA VAL A 49 -6.37 5.51 -8.47
C VAL A 49 -5.87 4.21 -7.86
N ASN A 50 -6.63 3.14 -8.07
CA ASN A 50 -6.17 1.82 -7.68
C ASN A 50 -4.91 1.46 -8.49
N PRO A 51 -3.83 0.98 -7.87
CA PRO A 51 -2.62 0.57 -8.58
C PRO A 51 -2.82 -0.66 -9.48
N VAL A 52 -3.94 -1.36 -9.32
CA VAL A 52 -4.29 -2.60 -10.04
C VAL A 52 -5.64 -2.42 -10.72
N GLU A 53 -5.73 -2.84 -11.99
CA GLU A 53 -6.96 -2.73 -12.78
C GLU A 53 -7.92 -3.89 -12.50
N SER A 54 -7.41 -5.12 -12.51
CA SER A 54 -8.19 -6.34 -12.30
C SER A 54 -7.64 -7.12 -11.11
N TYR A 55 -8.49 -7.40 -10.12
CA TYR A 55 -8.07 -8.09 -8.89
C TYR A 55 -9.23 -8.79 -8.16
N THR A 56 -8.86 -9.71 -7.28
CA THR A 56 -9.73 -10.24 -6.23
C THR A 56 -9.12 -9.91 -4.87
N THR A 57 -9.92 -9.39 -3.95
CA THR A 57 -9.43 -9.08 -2.59
C THR A 57 -9.28 -10.38 -1.80
N LEU A 58 -8.07 -10.66 -1.32
CA LEU A 58 -7.76 -11.80 -0.44
C LEU A 58 -7.89 -11.41 1.03
N VAL A 59 -7.30 -10.28 1.42
CA VAL A 59 -7.38 -9.72 2.78
C VAL A 59 -7.65 -8.23 2.64
N ASP A 60 -8.71 -7.74 3.24
CA ASP A 60 -9.03 -6.32 3.19
C ASP A 60 -8.50 -5.56 4.42
N TYR A 61 -8.32 -4.25 4.24
CA TYR A 61 -7.97 -3.35 5.32
C TYR A 61 -8.98 -3.43 6.47
N GLY A 62 -8.50 -3.63 7.68
CA GLY A 62 -9.31 -3.67 8.89
C GLY A 62 -9.87 -5.05 9.24
N GLN A 63 -9.84 -6.04 8.34
CA GLN A 63 -10.26 -7.41 8.65
C GLN A 63 -9.36 -8.04 9.71
N VAL A 64 -9.96 -8.85 10.59
CA VAL A 64 -9.21 -9.69 11.53
C VAL A 64 -8.81 -10.97 10.81
N ARG A 65 -7.51 -11.25 10.76
CA ARG A 65 -6.98 -12.50 10.19
C ARG A 65 -7.24 -13.65 11.17
N VAL A 66 -7.70 -14.77 10.65
CA VAL A 66 -7.91 -16.00 11.42
C VAL A 66 -7.03 -17.09 10.80
N ALA A 67 -6.11 -17.64 11.56
CA ALA A 67 -5.25 -18.74 11.13
C ALA A 67 -5.43 -19.92 12.09
N ASN A 68 -5.69 -21.12 11.57
CA ASN A 68 -5.94 -22.33 12.39
C ASN A 68 -7.04 -22.10 13.46
N GLY A 69 -8.09 -21.33 13.13
CA GLY A 69 -9.18 -21.00 14.06
C GLY A 69 -8.81 -19.99 15.16
N GLN A 70 -7.61 -19.45 15.15
CA GLN A 70 -7.17 -18.43 16.11
C GLN A 70 -7.18 -17.03 15.47
N GLN A 71 -7.79 -16.10 16.19
CA GLN A 71 -7.81 -14.70 15.75
C GLN A 71 -6.44 -14.04 15.98
N GLY A 72 -5.92 -13.44 14.91
CA GLY A 72 -4.71 -12.64 14.92
C GLY A 72 -5.01 -11.13 14.99
N SER A 73 -4.07 -10.34 14.50
CA SER A 73 -4.20 -8.89 14.41
C SER A 73 -5.11 -8.45 13.27
N ARG A 74 -5.62 -7.22 13.35
CA ARG A 74 -6.28 -6.56 12.20
C ARG A 74 -5.26 -6.28 11.11
N SER A 75 -5.69 -6.49 9.87
CA SER A 75 -4.89 -6.07 8.71
C SER A 75 -4.86 -4.54 8.60
N ASN A 76 -3.68 -3.99 8.48
CA ASN A 76 -3.43 -2.58 8.19
C ASN A 76 -3.13 -2.33 6.70
N SER A 77 -3.20 -3.37 5.88
CA SER A 77 -2.98 -3.37 4.44
C SER A 77 -4.07 -4.14 3.72
N THR A 78 -4.11 -4.06 2.41
CA THR A 78 -4.99 -4.87 1.56
C THR A 78 -4.14 -5.78 0.70
N LYS A 79 -4.44 -7.09 0.71
CA LYS A 79 -3.79 -8.11 -0.10
C LYS A 79 -4.73 -8.49 -1.24
N LEU A 80 -4.24 -8.42 -2.45
CA LEU A 80 -4.98 -8.66 -3.68
C LEU A 80 -4.38 -9.86 -4.42
N TYR A 81 -5.22 -10.72 -4.97
CA TYR A 81 -4.87 -11.61 -6.06
C TYR A 81 -4.95 -10.82 -7.36
N THR A 82 -3.93 -10.90 -8.19
CA THR A 82 -3.73 -10.07 -9.38
C THR A 82 -3.44 -10.93 -10.60
N ILE A 83 -3.45 -10.31 -11.78
CA ILE A 83 -3.10 -11.00 -13.04
C ILE A 83 -1.60 -10.80 -13.29
N PRO A 84 -0.78 -11.89 -13.22
CA PRO A 84 0.64 -11.78 -13.48
C PRO A 84 0.94 -11.19 -14.86
N GLY A 85 1.94 -10.31 -14.92
CA GLY A 85 2.34 -9.65 -16.17
C GLY A 85 1.64 -8.31 -16.43
N GLU A 86 0.54 -8.00 -15.74
CA GLU A 86 -0.09 -6.68 -15.85
C GLU A 86 0.73 -5.59 -15.15
N PRO A 87 0.60 -4.32 -15.59
CA PRO A 87 1.31 -3.22 -14.97
C PRO A 87 0.75 -2.87 -13.59
N CYS A 88 1.63 -2.71 -12.60
CA CYS A 88 1.32 -2.01 -11.35
C CYS A 88 1.51 -0.51 -11.56
N ARG A 89 0.54 0.31 -11.19
CA ARG A 89 0.51 1.74 -11.49
C ARG A 89 0.68 2.60 -10.23
N ALA A 90 1.31 3.76 -10.39
CA ALA A 90 1.38 4.78 -9.34
C ALA A 90 -0.03 5.28 -8.99
N PRO A 91 -0.45 5.21 -7.72
CA PRO A 91 -1.80 5.64 -7.33
C PRO A 91 -2.05 7.14 -7.49
N ALA A 92 -1.00 7.94 -7.43
CA ALA A 92 -1.04 9.39 -7.60
C ALA A 92 0.36 9.89 -8.01
N ASN A 93 0.47 11.16 -8.39
CA ASN A 93 1.77 11.80 -8.60
C ASN A 93 2.61 11.73 -7.32
N GLY A 94 3.92 11.58 -7.47
CA GLY A 94 4.84 11.50 -6.34
C GLY A 94 6.28 11.26 -6.74
N VAL A 95 7.10 11.01 -5.74
CA VAL A 95 8.51 10.62 -5.90
C VAL A 95 8.72 9.25 -5.31
N VAL A 96 9.33 8.35 -6.05
CA VAL A 96 9.74 7.03 -5.55
C VAL A 96 10.81 7.23 -4.48
N VAL A 97 10.53 6.80 -3.26
CA VAL A 97 11.49 6.90 -2.14
C VAL A 97 12.15 5.56 -1.80
N LEU A 98 11.59 4.47 -2.31
CA LEU A 98 12.17 3.13 -2.24
C LEU A 98 11.76 2.34 -3.50
N ALA A 99 12.71 1.68 -4.13
CA ALA A 99 12.48 0.67 -5.16
C ALA A 99 13.58 -0.39 -4.99
N ALA A 100 13.24 -1.51 -4.35
CA ALA A 100 14.20 -2.54 -3.99
C ALA A 100 13.51 -3.91 -3.77
N GLU A 101 14.27 -4.99 -3.94
CA GLU A 101 13.87 -6.31 -3.49
C GLU A 101 14.20 -6.47 -2.01
N LEU A 102 13.19 -6.79 -1.21
CA LEU A 102 13.31 -7.05 0.23
C LEU A 102 12.95 -8.51 0.53
N ALA A 103 13.72 -9.17 1.38
CA ALA A 103 13.50 -10.59 1.70
C ALA A 103 12.12 -10.88 2.30
N LEU A 104 11.54 -9.90 3.02
CA LEU A 104 10.22 -10.03 3.65
C LEU A 104 9.06 -9.78 2.69
N THR A 105 9.20 -8.87 1.73
CA THR A 105 8.09 -8.34 0.93
C THR A 105 8.30 -8.45 -0.57
N GLY A 106 9.40 -9.04 -1.01
CA GLY A 106 9.77 -9.12 -2.43
C GLY A 106 10.06 -7.74 -3.02
N ASN A 107 9.90 -7.63 -4.33
CA ASN A 107 10.05 -6.35 -5.01
C ASN A 107 9.05 -5.33 -4.48
N THR A 108 9.58 -4.25 -3.95
CA THR A 108 8.85 -3.22 -3.19
C THR A 108 9.06 -1.85 -3.82
N VAL A 109 7.96 -1.13 -4.02
CA VAL A 109 7.97 0.30 -4.39
C VAL A 109 7.28 1.11 -3.32
N VAL A 110 7.92 2.17 -2.85
CA VAL A 110 7.28 3.18 -1.99
C VAL A 110 7.31 4.51 -2.69
N ILE A 111 6.15 5.15 -2.79
CA ILE A 111 5.98 6.46 -3.43
C ILE A 111 5.54 7.46 -2.36
N ASP A 112 6.28 8.55 -2.23
CA ASP A 112 5.91 9.71 -1.41
C ASP A 112 5.09 10.67 -2.27
N HIS A 113 3.84 10.89 -1.88
CA HIS A 113 2.92 11.78 -2.59
C HIS A 113 2.89 13.20 -2.00
N GLY A 114 3.66 13.44 -0.95
CA GLY A 114 3.64 14.70 -0.19
C GLY A 114 2.64 14.71 0.97
N CYS A 115 2.69 15.75 1.79
CA CYS A 115 1.88 15.91 3.01
C CYS A 115 1.90 14.68 3.93
N GLY A 116 2.99 13.88 3.91
CA GLY A 116 3.12 12.65 4.69
C GLY A 116 2.34 11.43 4.14
N MET A 117 1.67 11.58 2.99
CA MET A 117 0.95 10.49 2.33
C MET A 117 1.91 9.64 1.49
N ARG A 118 1.96 8.35 1.75
CA ARG A 118 2.80 7.39 1.03
C ARG A 118 2.02 6.14 0.66
N SER A 119 2.29 5.60 -0.52
CA SER A 119 1.84 4.27 -0.94
C SER A 119 2.99 3.29 -0.92
N TYR A 120 2.74 2.11 -0.38
CA TYR A 120 3.66 0.98 -0.30
C TYR A 120 3.06 -0.16 -1.12
N LEU A 121 3.79 -0.61 -2.12
CA LEU A 121 3.38 -1.66 -3.05
C LEU A 121 4.39 -2.80 -2.94
N TYR A 122 3.95 -3.93 -2.41
CA TYR A 122 4.78 -5.09 -2.07
C TYR A 122 4.43 -6.30 -2.94
N GLY A 123 5.43 -7.09 -3.31
CA GLY A 123 5.25 -8.34 -4.02
C GLY A 123 5.15 -8.18 -5.55
N LEU A 124 5.73 -7.11 -6.11
CA LEU A 124 5.81 -6.98 -7.56
C LEU A 124 6.72 -8.07 -8.16
N GLN A 125 6.41 -8.49 -9.38
CA GLN A 125 7.27 -9.40 -10.13
C GLN A 125 8.57 -8.72 -10.56
N THR A 126 8.47 -7.48 -11.08
CA THR A 126 9.62 -6.66 -11.47
C THR A 126 9.38 -5.20 -11.13
N LEU A 127 10.49 -4.45 -10.98
CA LEU A 127 10.49 -3.01 -10.77
C LEU A 127 10.75 -2.29 -12.10
N SER A 128 10.03 -1.21 -12.38
CA SER A 128 10.22 -0.36 -13.58
C SER A 128 10.68 1.06 -13.23
N VAL A 129 10.94 1.33 -11.96
CA VAL A 129 11.33 2.63 -11.43
C VAL A 129 12.49 2.50 -10.45
N SER A 130 13.14 3.62 -10.16
CA SER A 130 14.24 3.71 -9.19
C SER A 130 13.95 4.78 -8.14
N ALA A 131 14.56 4.67 -6.96
CA ALA A 131 14.47 5.70 -5.92
C ALA A 131 14.97 7.06 -6.44
N GLY A 132 14.25 8.12 -6.09
CA GLY A 132 14.48 9.48 -6.59
C GLY A 132 13.70 9.85 -7.85
N GLN A 133 13.11 8.88 -8.56
CA GLN A 133 12.34 9.13 -9.77
C GLN A 133 10.97 9.73 -9.45
N SER A 134 10.59 10.80 -10.17
CA SER A 134 9.22 11.31 -10.17
C SER A 134 8.30 10.43 -11.00
N VAL A 135 7.09 10.21 -10.54
CA VAL A 135 6.07 9.43 -11.22
C VAL A 135 4.75 10.17 -11.27
N GLU A 136 4.01 9.97 -12.34
CA GLU A 136 2.66 10.51 -12.53
C GLU A 136 1.60 9.46 -12.14
N LYS A 137 0.42 9.95 -11.76
CA LYS A 137 -0.74 9.09 -11.49
C LYS A 137 -1.06 8.20 -12.70
N GLY A 138 -1.14 6.89 -12.46
CA GLY A 138 -1.39 5.90 -13.51
C GLY A 138 -0.14 5.42 -14.26
N GLN A 139 1.02 6.02 -14.05
CA GLN A 139 2.28 5.56 -14.63
C GLN A 139 2.65 4.17 -14.09
N ALA A 140 3.09 3.26 -14.96
CA ALA A 140 3.58 1.94 -14.55
C ALA A 140 4.85 2.09 -13.70
N VAL A 141 4.86 1.44 -12.54
CA VAL A 141 6.00 1.42 -11.60
C VAL A 141 6.64 0.05 -11.47
N GLY A 142 5.99 -0.97 -12.01
CA GLY A 142 6.46 -2.35 -12.03
C GLY A 142 5.44 -3.25 -12.71
N VAL A 143 5.71 -4.53 -12.66
CA VAL A 143 4.85 -5.61 -13.19
C VAL A 143 4.30 -6.41 -12.01
N LEU A 144 3.02 -6.76 -12.07
CA LEU A 144 2.34 -7.57 -11.06
C LEU A 144 2.79 -9.04 -11.12
N GLY A 145 2.94 -9.65 -9.94
CA GLY A 145 2.95 -11.09 -9.75
C GLY A 145 1.54 -11.66 -9.58
N GLU A 146 1.42 -12.79 -8.89
CA GLU A 146 0.10 -13.36 -8.55
C GLU A 146 -0.59 -12.58 -7.41
N GLU A 147 0.18 -11.99 -6.52
CA GLU A 147 -0.32 -11.25 -5.37
C GLU A 147 0.35 -9.89 -5.25
N LEU A 148 -0.41 -8.90 -4.84
CA LEU A 148 0.07 -7.58 -4.44
C LEU A 148 -0.45 -7.26 -3.05
N THR A 149 0.42 -6.80 -2.17
CA THR A 149 -0.01 -6.15 -0.94
C THR A 149 0.19 -4.65 -1.08
N MET A 150 -0.88 -3.89 -0.85
CA MET A 150 -0.82 -2.43 -0.84
C MET A 150 -1.14 -1.89 0.55
N ASP A 151 -0.32 -0.94 1.00
CA ASP A 151 -0.53 -0.19 2.24
C ASP A 151 -0.40 1.30 1.94
N PHE A 152 -1.33 2.08 2.45
CA PHE A 152 -1.31 3.54 2.33
C PHE A 152 -1.16 4.14 3.71
N LYS A 153 -0.21 5.04 3.88
CA LYS A 153 0.08 5.63 5.18
C LYS A 153 0.05 7.16 5.14
N LEU A 154 -0.48 7.73 6.20
CA LEU A 154 -0.28 9.13 6.56
C LEU A 154 0.69 9.17 7.75
N GLY A 155 1.92 9.58 7.51
CA GLY A 155 3.02 9.38 8.43
C GLY A 155 3.25 7.90 8.72
N SER A 156 3.14 7.49 9.99
CA SER A 156 3.27 6.08 10.43
C SER A 156 1.94 5.32 10.48
N LYS A 157 0.80 5.97 10.19
CA LYS A 157 -0.53 5.36 10.36
C LYS A 157 -1.09 4.90 9.03
N SER A 158 -1.43 3.61 8.93
CA SER A 158 -2.13 3.08 7.78
C SER A 158 -3.54 3.62 7.69
N VAL A 159 -3.99 3.91 6.47
CA VAL A 159 -5.32 4.40 6.15
C VAL A 159 -6.02 3.44 5.20
N ASN A 160 -7.35 3.41 5.25
CA ASN A 160 -8.13 2.56 4.37
C ASN A 160 -7.96 3.01 2.90
N PRO A 161 -7.35 2.20 2.01
CA PRO A 161 -7.06 2.60 0.64
C PRO A 161 -8.31 2.91 -0.17
N TRP A 162 -9.42 2.24 0.10
CA TRP A 162 -10.68 2.46 -0.61
C TRP A 162 -11.24 3.86 -0.44
N MET A 163 -10.91 4.53 0.67
CA MET A 163 -11.29 5.93 0.91
C MET A 163 -10.47 6.91 0.05
N LEU A 164 -9.29 6.50 -0.42
CA LEU A 164 -8.44 7.32 -1.28
C LEU A 164 -8.88 7.27 -2.75
N PHE A 165 -9.48 6.16 -3.17
CA PHE A 165 -9.91 5.94 -4.56
C PHE A 165 -11.30 6.54 -4.86
N GLN A 166 -12.01 7.02 -3.85
CA GLN A 166 -13.32 7.62 -4.00
C GLN A 166 -13.21 9.05 -4.55
N THR A 167 -14.03 9.38 -5.54
CA THR A 167 -14.09 10.71 -6.12
C THR A 167 -14.97 11.69 -5.32
N SER A 168 -15.77 11.17 -4.38
CA SER A 168 -16.62 11.97 -3.49
C SER A 168 -16.85 11.23 -2.17
N GLY A 169 -16.89 11.96 -1.05
CA GLY A 169 -17.09 11.39 0.29
C GLY A 169 -15.92 10.61 0.86
N GLY A 170 -14.74 10.63 0.22
CA GLY A 170 -13.51 10.03 0.71
C GLY A 170 -12.76 10.92 1.69
N LEU A 171 -11.47 10.62 1.91
CA LEU A 171 -10.57 11.41 2.77
C LEU A 171 -10.27 12.82 2.23
N PHE A 172 -10.47 13.03 0.94
CA PHE A 172 -10.18 14.30 0.29
C PHE A 172 -11.48 15.06 0.04
N TRP A 173 -11.57 16.26 0.58
CA TRP A 173 -12.64 17.21 0.28
C TRP A 173 -12.49 17.69 -1.16
N LYS A 174 -13.62 17.86 -1.86
CA LYS A 174 -13.59 18.63 -3.11
C LYS A 174 -13.08 20.02 -2.76
N GLU A 175 -11.99 20.44 -3.39
CA GLU A 175 -11.71 21.85 -3.49
C GLU A 175 -12.88 22.44 -4.29
N ASN A 176 -13.73 23.23 -3.65
CA ASN A 176 -14.73 24.01 -4.35
C ASN A 176 -13.97 24.98 -5.24
N GLY A 177 -14.03 24.77 -6.57
CA GLY A 177 -13.58 25.73 -7.56
C GLY A 177 -14.49 26.93 -7.62
#